data_dca3b70278063429f6f62f040e53b870
#
_entry.id   dca3b70278063429f6f62f040e53b870
#
_cell.length_a   1.000
_cell.length_b   1.000
_cell.length_c   1.000
_cell.angle_alpha   90.00
_cell.angle_beta   90.00
_cell.angle_gamma   90.00
#
_symmetry.space_group_name_H-M   'P 1'
#
loop_
_entity.id
_entity.type
_entity.pdbx_description
1 polymer ?
#
loop_
_entity_poly.entity_id
_entity_poly.type
_entity_poly.pdbx_seq_one_letter_code
_entity_poly.pdbx_strand_id
1 'polypeptide(L)'
;MVDVNVSPQEIAKAMKLRYVSSDKKGYSRQKKGKGFIYLDTKEEEIKDPEILDHIKGLVIPPAWTDVWISPYPNGHLQATGYDVKGRKQYRYHSRWSKVRNDNKFGRILEFGKKLPALRKQIIKDLRKRTLTREKVIAIALSVMNETAIRAGNSTYEKTYGSYGLTTLKNKHVSISGAETFFKFVGKKGVKQQIKFKDKYLSSLMKNVKELSGQELFQYYD
;
A
#
# COMPACT_ATOMS: atom_id res chain seq x y z
N MET A 1 -3.81 -25.09 -3.17
CA MET A 1 -2.94 -23.90 -3.38
C MET A 1 -3.45 -23.19 -4.61
N VAL A 2 -3.84 -21.92 -4.47
CA VAL A 2 -4.26 -21.12 -5.64
C VAL A 2 -2.99 -20.67 -6.36
N ASP A 3 -2.92 -20.94 -7.65
CA ASP A 3 -1.79 -20.61 -8.51
C ASP A 3 -1.48 -19.10 -8.44
N VAL A 4 -0.21 -18.72 -8.35
CA VAL A 4 0.25 -17.33 -8.11
C VAL A 4 -0.11 -16.39 -9.26
N ASN A 5 -0.50 -16.93 -10.41
CA ASN A 5 -0.84 -16.21 -11.64
C ASN A 5 -2.34 -16.02 -11.90
N VAL A 6 -3.21 -16.40 -10.97
CA VAL A 6 -4.67 -16.29 -11.15
C VAL A 6 -5.12 -14.83 -11.01
N SER A 7 -5.88 -14.34 -11.98
CA SER A 7 -6.42 -12.97 -11.95
C SER A 7 -7.40 -12.75 -10.79
N PRO A 8 -7.55 -11.51 -10.27
CA PRO A 8 -8.54 -11.22 -9.25
C PRO A 8 -9.98 -11.61 -9.63
N GLN A 9 -10.31 -11.56 -10.92
CA GLN A 9 -11.60 -11.95 -11.47
C GLN A 9 -11.82 -13.47 -11.36
N GLU A 10 -10.82 -14.26 -11.70
CA GLU A 10 -10.88 -15.72 -11.58
C GLU A 10 -10.98 -16.16 -10.12
N ILE A 11 -10.24 -15.48 -9.22
CA ILE A 11 -10.34 -15.72 -7.77
C ILE A 11 -11.77 -15.44 -7.30
N ALA A 12 -12.37 -14.31 -7.69
CA ALA A 12 -13.74 -13.98 -7.34
C ALA A 12 -14.72 -15.06 -7.83
N LYS A 13 -14.59 -15.50 -9.09
CA LYS A 13 -15.40 -16.54 -9.69
C LYS A 13 -15.28 -17.87 -8.94
N ALA A 14 -14.07 -18.30 -8.60
CA ALA A 14 -13.83 -19.52 -7.82
C ALA A 14 -14.48 -19.49 -6.44
N MET A 15 -14.63 -18.30 -5.85
CA MET A 15 -15.28 -18.08 -4.55
C MET A 15 -16.80 -17.85 -4.67
N LYS A 16 -17.39 -18.02 -5.85
CA LYS A 16 -18.80 -17.68 -6.15
C LYS A 16 -19.12 -16.22 -5.82
N LEU A 17 -18.13 -15.32 -6.02
CA LEU A 17 -18.28 -13.89 -5.86
C LEU A 17 -18.28 -13.19 -7.23
N ARG A 18 -19.00 -12.08 -7.31
CA ARG A 18 -18.96 -11.18 -8.46
C ARG A 18 -17.82 -10.17 -8.30
N TYR A 19 -16.95 -10.08 -9.30
CA TYR A 19 -15.94 -9.02 -9.32
C TYR A 19 -16.60 -7.70 -9.72
N VAL A 20 -16.56 -6.68 -8.86
CA VAL A 20 -17.23 -5.38 -9.04
C VAL A 20 -16.25 -4.23 -8.86
N SER A 21 -16.50 -3.07 -9.52
CA SER A 21 -15.72 -1.86 -9.35
C SER A 21 -16.60 -0.74 -8.80
N SER A 22 -16.04 0.07 -7.89
CA SER A 22 -16.69 1.29 -7.40
C SER A 22 -16.78 2.42 -8.44
N ASP A 23 -16.20 2.24 -9.62
CA ASP A 23 -16.32 3.18 -10.73
C ASP A 23 -17.65 3.01 -11.50
N LYS A 24 -18.36 1.92 -11.22
CA LYS A 24 -19.71 1.67 -11.73
C LYS A 24 -20.76 2.20 -10.77
N LYS A 25 -21.95 2.50 -11.28
CA LYS A 25 -23.09 2.91 -10.44
C LYS A 25 -23.34 1.88 -9.33
N GLY A 26 -23.56 2.34 -8.13
CA GLY A 26 -23.90 1.55 -6.94
C GLY A 26 -24.88 2.31 -6.08
N TYR A 27 -25.22 1.75 -4.94
CA TYR A 27 -26.01 2.47 -3.94
C TYR A 27 -25.13 3.55 -3.28
N SER A 28 -25.76 4.61 -2.81
CA SER A 28 -25.11 5.71 -2.10
C SER A 28 -25.71 5.91 -0.72
N ARG A 29 -24.98 6.59 0.17
CA ARG A 29 -25.43 6.95 1.51
C ARG A 29 -25.51 8.47 1.65
N GLN A 30 -26.65 8.98 2.08
CA GLN A 30 -26.84 10.40 2.38
C GLN A 30 -27.20 10.60 3.85
N LYS A 31 -26.72 11.70 4.44
CA LYS A 31 -27.07 12.08 5.79
C LYS A 31 -28.49 12.66 5.85
N LYS A 32 -29.32 12.16 6.77
CA LYS A 32 -30.69 12.67 7.01
C LYS A 32 -30.92 12.80 8.53
N GLY A 33 -30.93 14.03 9.01
CA GLY A 33 -31.02 14.31 10.44
C GLY A 33 -29.86 13.68 11.23
N LYS A 34 -30.21 12.87 12.23
CA LYS A 34 -29.23 12.13 13.07
C LYS A 34 -28.78 10.78 12.46
N GLY A 35 -29.37 10.39 11.33
CA GLY A 35 -29.10 9.08 10.69
C GLY A 35 -28.66 9.21 9.24
N PHE A 36 -28.90 8.12 8.50
CA PHE A 36 -28.59 8.01 7.08
C PHE A 36 -29.75 7.40 6.32
N ILE A 37 -29.94 7.85 5.10
CA ILE A 37 -30.74 7.16 4.07
C ILE A 37 -29.81 6.58 3.02
N TYR A 38 -30.31 5.59 2.30
CA TYR A 38 -29.58 4.95 1.22
C TYR A 38 -30.37 5.12 -0.08
N LEU A 39 -29.67 5.46 -1.14
CA LEU A 39 -30.25 5.64 -2.46
C LEU A 39 -29.76 4.54 -3.38
N ASP A 40 -30.62 4.10 -4.27
CA ASP A 40 -30.31 3.10 -5.28
C ASP A 40 -29.53 3.70 -6.48
N THR A 41 -29.34 2.92 -7.54
CA THR A 41 -28.64 3.33 -8.76
C THR A 41 -29.40 4.36 -9.61
N LYS A 42 -30.69 4.63 -9.29
CA LYS A 42 -31.54 5.65 -9.90
C LYS A 42 -31.71 6.88 -9.01
N GLU A 43 -31.01 6.90 -7.85
CA GLU A 43 -31.11 7.93 -6.82
C GLU A 43 -32.46 7.94 -6.06
N GLU A 44 -33.20 6.84 -6.08
CA GLU A 44 -34.41 6.64 -5.30
C GLU A 44 -34.10 6.07 -3.91
N GLU A 45 -34.88 6.49 -2.89
CA GLU A 45 -34.66 6.01 -1.50
C GLU A 45 -34.97 4.50 -1.39
N ILE A 46 -33.98 3.73 -0.96
CA ILE A 46 -34.13 2.29 -0.73
C ILE A 46 -35.01 2.06 0.50
N LYS A 47 -36.14 1.37 0.31
CA LYS A 47 -37.08 1.01 1.35
C LYS A 47 -37.15 -0.50 1.60
N ASP A 48 -36.49 -1.31 0.75
CA ASP A 48 -36.46 -2.75 0.87
C ASP A 48 -35.71 -3.16 2.15
N PRO A 49 -36.38 -3.88 3.09
CA PRO A 49 -35.78 -4.28 4.35
C PRO A 49 -34.57 -5.18 4.19
N GLU A 50 -34.56 -6.10 3.21
CA GLU A 50 -33.46 -7.05 2.99
C GLU A 50 -32.20 -6.30 2.55
N ILE A 51 -32.35 -5.34 1.65
CA ILE A 51 -31.24 -4.48 1.20
C ILE A 51 -30.72 -3.64 2.37
N LEU A 52 -31.61 -3.03 3.15
CA LEU A 52 -31.22 -2.18 4.29
C LEU A 52 -30.51 -3.00 5.37
N ASP A 53 -30.94 -4.22 5.65
CA ASP A 53 -30.29 -5.10 6.63
C ASP A 53 -28.94 -5.58 6.13
N HIS A 54 -28.81 -5.89 4.83
CA HIS A 54 -27.49 -6.15 4.24
C HIS A 54 -26.55 -4.95 4.41
N ILE A 55 -27.01 -3.75 4.09
CA ILE A 55 -26.19 -2.52 4.22
C ILE A 55 -25.80 -2.26 5.68
N LYS A 56 -26.72 -2.43 6.63
CA LYS A 56 -26.40 -2.34 8.07
C LYS A 56 -25.33 -3.34 8.47
N GLY A 57 -25.42 -4.58 7.96
CA GLY A 57 -24.45 -5.65 8.21
C GLY A 57 -23.04 -5.32 7.70
N LEU A 58 -22.86 -4.40 6.76
CA LEU A 58 -21.56 -3.94 6.32
C LEU A 58 -20.82 -3.08 7.36
N VAL A 59 -21.51 -2.56 8.36
CA VAL A 59 -20.96 -1.73 9.45
C VAL A 59 -20.10 -0.60 8.89
N ILE A 60 -20.67 0.20 7.99
CA ILE A 60 -19.98 1.33 7.35
C ILE A 60 -19.81 2.45 8.39
N PRO A 61 -18.58 2.91 8.71
CA PRO A 61 -18.37 3.93 9.72
C PRO A 61 -19.16 5.21 9.42
N PRO A 62 -19.82 5.83 10.42
CA PRO A 62 -20.59 7.08 10.22
C PRO A 62 -19.74 8.23 9.65
N ALA A 63 -18.47 8.28 10.01
CA ALA A 63 -17.53 9.32 9.59
C ALA A 63 -17.05 9.20 8.13
N TRP A 64 -17.45 8.14 7.41
CA TRP A 64 -17.09 8.05 5.99
C TRP A 64 -17.99 8.98 5.16
N THR A 65 -17.40 9.61 4.15
CA THR A 65 -18.09 10.42 3.13
C THR A 65 -18.02 9.74 1.77
N ASP A 66 -18.82 10.20 0.80
CA ASP A 66 -18.88 9.68 -0.58
C ASP A 66 -18.94 8.14 -0.61
N VAL A 67 -19.90 7.62 0.15
CA VAL A 67 -20.04 6.17 0.32
C VAL A 67 -20.71 5.58 -0.92
N TRP A 68 -19.99 4.68 -1.58
CA TRP A 68 -20.50 3.78 -2.60
C TRP A 68 -20.71 2.39 -2.00
N ILE A 69 -21.83 1.74 -2.33
CA ILE A 69 -22.19 0.39 -1.86
C ILE A 69 -22.55 -0.47 -3.07
N SER A 70 -22.02 -1.69 -3.09
CA SER A 70 -22.34 -2.66 -4.14
C SER A 70 -23.80 -3.04 -4.13
N PRO A 71 -24.51 -2.98 -5.29
CA PRO A 71 -25.88 -3.49 -5.38
C PRO A 71 -25.95 -5.04 -5.39
N TYR A 72 -24.78 -5.70 -5.33
CA TYR A 72 -24.68 -7.16 -5.36
C TYR A 72 -24.23 -7.70 -4.01
N PRO A 73 -25.07 -8.46 -3.27
CA PRO A 73 -24.68 -9.05 -1.99
C PRO A 73 -23.45 -9.96 -2.09
N ASN A 74 -23.25 -10.61 -3.24
CA ASN A 74 -22.09 -11.43 -3.54
C ASN A 74 -20.95 -10.66 -4.24
N GLY A 75 -20.96 -9.32 -4.25
CA GLY A 75 -19.84 -8.51 -4.75
C GLY A 75 -18.60 -8.73 -3.90
N HIS A 76 -17.42 -8.95 -4.51
CA HIS A 76 -16.16 -9.07 -3.74
C HIS A 76 -15.82 -7.79 -2.97
N LEU A 77 -16.13 -6.63 -3.53
CA LEU A 77 -16.10 -5.31 -2.91
C LEU A 77 -17.51 -4.92 -2.53
N GLN A 78 -17.76 -4.67 -1.26
CA GLN A 78 -19.10 -4.41 -0.72
C GLN A 78 -19.38 -2.92 -0.55
N ALA A 79 -18.40 -2.16 -0.08
CA ALA A 79 -18.51 -0.70 0.00
C ALA A 79 -17.15 -0.01 -0.09
N THR A 80 -17.17 1.25 -0.53
CA THR A 80 -16.05 2.18 -0.39
C THR A 80 -16.54 3.51 0.20
N GLY A 81 -15.63 4.31 0.71
CA GLY A 81 -15.91 5.68 1.18
C GLY A 81 -14.62 6.36 1.60
N TYR A 82 -14.68 7.62 1.95
CA TYR A 82 -13.53 8.37 2.40
C TYR A 82 -13.60 8.61 3.90
N ASP A 83 -12.50 8.38 4.61
CA ASP A 83 -12.40 8.69 6.04
C ASP A 83 -12.18 10.18 6.27
N VAL A 84 -12.18 10.60 7.55
CA VAL A 84 -11.97 12.00 7.96
C VAL A 84 -10.64 12.63 7.49
N LYS A 85 -9.71 11.82 7.02
CA LYS A 85 -8.43 12.26 6.43
C LYS A 85 -8.45 12.24 4.90
N GLY A 86 -9.63 12.11 4.26
CA GLY A 86 -9.78 12.03 2.81
C GLY A 86 -9.20 10.77 2.17
N ARG A 87 -8.96 9.71 2.94
CA ARG A 87 -8.38 8.47 2.42
C ARG A 87 -9.48 7.49 2.05
N LYS A 88 -9.46 6.97 0.81
CA LYS A 88 -10.39 5.95 0.35
C LYS A 88 -10.24 4.67 1.18
N GLN A 89 -11.35 4.22 1.74
CA GLN A 89 -11.48 3.01 2.56
C GLN A 89 -12.35 1.99 1.84
N TYR A 90 -12.21 0.72 2.20
CA TYR A 90 -12.84 -0.41 1.49
C TYR A 90 -13.44 -1.39 2.48
N ARG A 91 -14.66 -1.88 2.17
CA ARG A 91 -15.28 -3.04 2.81
C ARG A 91 -15.37 -4.16 1.80
N TYR A 92 -14.71 -5.26 2.08
CA TYR A 92 -14.72 -6.44 1.22
C TYR A 92 -15.63 -7.52 1.79
N HIS A 93 -16.15 -8.38 0.93
CA HIS A 93 -16.86 -9.59 1.32
C HIS A 93 -15.94 -10.49 2.17
N SER A 94 -16.49 -11.16 3.21
CA SER A 94 -15.70 -11.98 4.15
C SER A 94 -14.88 -13.08 3.45
N ARG A 95 -15.49 -13.78 2.50
CA ARG A 95 -14.81 -14.81 1.69
C ARG A 95 -13.62 -14.22 0.91
N TRP A 96 -13.77 -13.03 0.32
CA TRP A 96 -12.69 -12.34 -0.38
C TRP A 96 -11.54 -11.99 0.55
N SER A 97 -11.84 -11.48 1.74
CA SER A 97 -10.82 -11.12 2.74
C SER A 97 -10.03 -12.35 3.19
N LYS A 98 -10.70 -13.49 3.39
CA LYS A 98 -10.07 -14.75 3.77
C LYS A 98 -9.07 -15.22 2.71
N VAL A 99 -9.50 -15.31 1.44
CA VAL A 99 -8.63 -15.76 0.33
C VAL A 99 -7.46 -14.82 0.09
N ARG A 100 -7.67 -13.50 0.20
CA ARG A 100 -6.55 -12.55 0.12
C ARG A 100 -5.50 -12.77 1.20
N ASN A 101 -5.92 -13.10 2.41
CA ASN A 101 -5.00 -13.43 3.50
C ASN A 101 -4.25 -14.74 3.22
N ASP A 102 -4.97 -15.79 2.81
CA ASP A 102 -4.36 -17.08 2.48
C ASP A 102 -3.35 -16.95 1.33
N ASN A 103 -3.68 -16.20 0.27
CA ASN A 103 -2.76 -15.91 -0.83
C ASN A 103 -1.55 -15.08 -0.40
N LYS A 104 -1.71 -14.17 0.57
CA LYS A 104 -0.60 -13.40 1.13
C LYS A 104 0.42 -14.33 1.81
N PHE A 105 -0.04 -15.30 2.58
CA PHE A 105 0.85 -16.27 3.24
C PHE A 105 1.55 -17.18 2.23
N GLY A 106 0.86 -17.65 1.20
CA GLY A 106 1.47 -18.39 0.09
C GLY A 106 2.59 -17.60 -0.59
N ARG A 107 2.36 -16.31 -0.88
CA ARG A 107 3.38 -15.42 -1.48
C ARG A 107 4.58 -15.17 -0.55
N ILE A 108 4.38 -15.11 0.77
CA ILE A 108 5.48 -14.97 1.73
C ILE A 108 6.38 -16.21 1.68
N LEU A 109 5.80 -17.41 1.58
CA LEU A 109 6.57 -18.64 1.45
C LEU A 109 7.39 -18.67 0.15
N GLU A 110 6.76 -18.33 -0.98
CA GLU A 110 7.46 -18.24 -2.28
C GLU A 110 8.55 -17.17 -2.27
N PHE A 111 8.29 -16.02 -1.68
CA PHE A 111 9.31 -14.99 -1.47
C PHE A 111 10.48 -15.52 -0.62
N GLY A 112 10.19 -16.24 0.47
CA GLY A 112 11.21 -16.85 1.32
C GLY A 112 12.13 -17.79 0.53
N LYS A 113 11.58 -18.62 -0.36
CA LYS A 113 12.36 -19.51 -1.25
C LYS A 113 13.28 -18.73 -2.22
N LYS A 114 12.86 -17.55 -2.68
CA LYS A 114 13.65 -16.69 -3.59
C LYS A 114 14.65 -15.78 -2.88
N LEU A 115 14.48 -15.57 -1.58
CA LEU A 115 15.29 -14.62 -0.80
C LEU A 115 16.80 -14.91 -0.81
N PRO A 116 17.29 -16.17 -0.75
CA PRO A 116 18.71 -16.46 -0.86
C PRO A 116 19.34 -15.99 -2.18
N ALA A 117 18.65 -16.23 -3.29
CA ALA A 117 19.10 -15.78 -4.61
C ALA A 117 19.11 -14.25 -4.72
N LEU A 118 18.08 -13.58 -4.20
CA LEU A 118 18.00 -12.12 -4.14
C LEU A 118 19.17 -11.55 -3.31
N ARG A 119 19.46 -12.09 -2.13
CA ARG A 119 20.58 -11.65 -1.29
C ARG A 119 21.92 -11.80 -2.02
N LYS A 120 22.14 -12.90 -2.71
CA LYS A 120 23.35 -13.13 -3.53
C LYS A 120 23.49 -12.07 -4.63
N GLN A 121 22.39 -11.73 -5.30
CA GLN A 121 22.37 -10.68 -6.33
C GLN A 121 22.66 -9.29 -5.73
N ILE A 122 22.06 -8.93 -4.59
CA ILE A 122 22.34 -7.66 -3.88
C ILE A 122 23.83 -7.55 -3.57
N ILE A 123 24.46 -8.59 -3.01
CA ILE A 123 25.91 -8.58 -2.70
C ILE A 123 26.73 -8.35 -3.97
N LYS A 124 26.38 -9.00 -5.08
CA LYS A 124 27.05 -8.84 -6.37
C LYS A 124 26.96 -7.39 -6.86
N ASP A 125 25.76 -6.78 -6.81
CA ASP A 125 25.52 -5.46 -7.32
C ASP A 125 26.15 -4.35 -6.44
N LEU A 126 26.19 -4.55 -5.12
CA LEU A 126 26.91 -3.65 -4.21
C LEU A 126 28.41 -3.52 -4.53
N ARG A 127 29.03 -4.58 -5.08
CA ARG A 127 30.46 -4.61 -5.45
C ARG A 127 30.80 -3.89 -6.76
N LYS A 128 29.80 -3.49 -7.56
CA LYS A 128 30.05 -2.72 -8.79
C LYS A 128 30.81 -1.43 -8.49
N ARG A 129 31.71 -1.01 -9.36
CA ARG A 129 32.55 0.20 -9.13
C ARG A 129 31.73 1.48 -9.26
N THR A 130 30.87 1.56 -10.27
CA THR A 130 30.04 2.74 -10.56
C THR A 130 28.66 2.65 -9.93
N LEU A 131 27.99 3.77 -9.70
CA LEU A 131 26.62 3.86 -9.20
C LEU A 131 25.61 3.58 -10.32
N THR A 132 25.65 2.36 -10.86
CA THR A 132 24.64 1.92 -11.83
C THR A 132 23.27 1.79 -11.15
N ARG A 133 22.19 1.74 -11.94
CA ARG A 133 20.83 1.51 -11.47
C ARG A 133 20.74 0.31 -10.52
N GLU A 134 21.36 -0.84 -10.89
CA GLU A 134 21.33 -2.05 -10.06
C GLU A 134 22.05 -1.85 -8.73
N LYS A 135 23.19 -1.11 -8.73
CA LYS A 135 23.90 -0.80 -7.48
C LYS A 135 23.06 0.09 -6.57
N VAL A 136 22.41 1.11 -7.09
CA VAL A 136 21.53 1.99 -6.29
C VAL A 136 20.35 1.21 -5.74
N ILE A 137 19.73 0.32 -6.53
CA ILE A 137 18.66 -0.58 -6.06
C ILE A 137 19.19 -1.51 -4.96
N ALA A 138 20.39 -2.08 -5.12
CA ALA A 138 20.99 -2.95 -4.11
C ALA A 138 21.27 -2.20 -2.80
N ILE A 139 21.72 -0.95 -2.86
CA ILE A 139 21.90 -0.08 -1.68
C ILE A 139 20.54 0.16 -1.01
N ALA A 140 19.51 0.54 -1.78
CA ALA A 140 18.17 0.77 -1.25
C ALA A 140 17.58 -0.48 -0.58
N LEU A 141 17.73 -1.67 -1.19
CA LEU A 141 17.27 -2.94 -0.62
C LEU A 141 18.06 -3.32 0.65
N SER A 142 19.35 -3.01 0.71
CA SER A 142 20.17 -3.20 1.91
C SER A 142 19.70 -2.29 3.04
N VAL A 143 19.45 -1.02 2.76
CA VAL A 143 18.84 -0.09 3.74
C VAL A 143 17.47 -0.58 4.21
N MET A 144 16.63 -1.10 3.31
CA MET A 144 15.33 -1.68 3.67
C MET A 144 15.49 -2.87 4.62
N ASN A 145 16.47 -3.74 4.37
CA ASN A 145 16.76 -4.89 5.24
C ASN A 145 17.18 -4.47 6.65
N GLU A 146 18.03 -3.45 6.77
CA GLU A 146 18.52 -2.93 8.07
C GLU A 146 17.47 -2.14 8.85
N THR A 147 16.56 -1.48 8.16
CA THR A 147 15.71 -0.45 8.78
C THR A 147 14.23 -0.80 8.78
N ALA A 148 13.80 -1.79 8.00
CA ALA A 148 12.40 -2.10 7.71
C ALA A 148 11.57 -0.89 7.22
N ILE A 149 12.23 0.16 6.67
CA ILE A 149 11.53 1.28 6.04
C ILE A 149 10.69 0.75 4.88
N ARG A 150 9.42 1.15 4.86
CA ARG A 150 8.49 0.75 3.80
C ARG A 150 8.87 1.39 2.48
N ALA A 151 8.60 0.69 1.37
CA ALA A 151 8.62 1.30 0.05
C ALA A 151 7.74 2.56 0.03
N GLY A 152 8.15 3.58 -0.72
CA GLY A 152 7.41 4.82 -0.91
C GLY A 152 6.34 4.70 -2.00
N ASN A 153 5.54 5.75 -2.12
CA ASN A 153 4.59 5.95 -3.21
C ASN A 153 4.47 7.45 -3.48
N SER A 154 4.69 7.85 -4.72
CA SER A 154 4.70 9.27 -5.14
C SER A 154 3.36 9.97 -4.93
N THR A 155 2.24 9.27 -5.07
CA THR A 155 0.90 9.82 -4.79
C THR A 155 0.78 10.20 -3.30
N TYR A 156 1.20 9.31 -2.39
CA TYR A 156 1.16 9.61 -0.95
C TYR A 156 2.15 10.70 -0.53
N GLU A 157 3.29 10.80 -1.21
CA GLU A 157 4.23 11.90 -1.02
C GLU A 157 3.57 13.23 -1.37
N LYS A 158 3.00 13.35 -2.58
CA LYS A 158 2.36 14.57 -3.09
C LYS A 158 1.12 14.97 -2.29
N THR A 159 0.26 13.99 -1.97
CA THR A 159 -1.04 14.27 -1.33
C THR A 159 -0.95 14.47 0.18
N TYR A 160 -0.06 13.72 0.85
CA TYR A 160 -0.04 13.66 2.33
C TYR A 160 1.32 13.98 2.94
N GLY A 161 2.34 14.32 2.15
CA GLY A 161 3.69 14.53 2.65
C GLY A 161 4.28 13.30 3.36
N SER A 162 3.83 12.09 2.97
CA SER A 162 4.26 10.83 3.59
C SER A 162 5.27 10.11 2.72
N TYR A 163 6.44 9.83 3.28
CA TYR A 163 7.59 9.27 2.60
C TYR A 163 7.78 7.79 2.93
N GLY A 164 8.45 7.09 2.05
CA GLY A 164 9.00 5.76 2.23
C GLY A 164 10.29 5.65 1.41
N LEU A 165 10.96 4.50 1.45
CA LEU A 165 12.32 4.32 0.94
C LEU A 165 12.52 4.95 -0.46
N THR A 166 11.63 4.64 -1.41
CA THR A 166 11.74 5.09 -2.81
C THR A 166 11.34 6.55 -3.04
N THR A 167 10.87 7.26 -2.01
CA THR A 167 10.49 8.67 -2.06
C THR A 167 11.22 9.51 -1.00
N LEU A 168 12.24 8.93 -0.32
CA LEU A 168 13.09 9.69 0.58
C LEU A 168 13.88 10.75 -0.19
N LYS A 169 14.06 11.90 0.44
CA LYS A 169 14.88 13.01 -0.08
C LYS A 169 16.20 13.07 0.68
N ASN A 170 17.22 13.72 0.09
CA ASN A 170 18.52 13.94 0.71
C ASN A 170 18.43 14.62 2.09
N LYS A 171 17.43 15.49 2.30
CA LYS A 171 17.17 16.14 3.59
C LYS A 171 16.68 15.19 4.70
N HIS A 172 16.23 13.99 4.35
CA HIS A 172 15.71 13.01 5.31
C HIS A 172 16.79 12.11 5.90
N VAL A 173 18.04 12.21 5.41
CA VAL A 173 19.14 11.37 5.86
C VAL A 173 20.34 12.20 6.30
N SER A 174 20.93 11.83 7.41
CA SER A 174 22.25 12.30 7.86
C SER A 174 23.17 11.11 8.05
N ILE A 175 24.45 11.27 7.69
CA ILE A 175 25.47 10.22 7.71
C ILE A 175 26.70 10.77 8.44
N SER A 176 27.15 10.05 9.46
CA SER A 176 28.35 10.40 10.23
C SER A 176 29.17 9.14 10.48
N GLY A 177 30.33 9.05 9.84
CA GLY A 177 31.18 7.86 9.92
C GLY A 177 30.46 6.58 9.48
N ALA A 178 30.28 5.65 10.39
CA ALA A 178 29.59 4.38 10.16
C ALA A 178 28.07 4.44 10.47
N GLU A 179 27.57 5.57 10.96
CA GLU A 179 26.16 5.69 11.37
C GLU A 179 25.35 6.47 10.33
N THR A 180 24.22 5.92 9.96
CA THR A 180 23.22 6.56 9.09
C THR A 180 21.92 6.74 9.87
N PHE A 181 21.38 7.97 9.86
CA PHE A 181 20.16 8.34 10.57
C PHE A 181 19.12 8.88 9.60
N PHE A 182 17.89 8.37 9.69
CA PHE A 182 16.73 8.81 8.91
C PHE A 182 15.73 9.53 9.79
N LYS A 183 15.23 10.68 9.31
CA LYS A 183 14.15 11.44 9.95
C LYS A 183 13.15 11.91 8.88
N PHE A 184 11.96 11.37 8.91
CA PHE A 184 10.92 11.68 7.92
C PHE A 184 9.50 11.39 8.46
N VAL A 185 8.47 11.84 7.73
CA VAL A 185 7.08 11.52 8.03
C VAL A 185 6.69 10.29 7.20
N GLY A 186 6.36 9.20 7.87
CA GLY A 186 5.98 7.95 7.24
C GLY A 186 4.46 7.78 7.11
N LYS A 187 4.03 6.56 6.83
CA LYS A 187 2.62 6.19 6.66
C LYS A 187 1.76 6.64 7.84
N LYS A 188 0.58 7.20 7.54
CA LYS A 188 -0.39 7.77 8.49
C LYS A 188 0.11 9.02 9.23
N GLY A 189 1.13 9.71 8.72
CA GLY A 189 1.67 10.93 9.34
C GLY A 189 2.59 10.66 10.55
N VAL A 190 3.01 9.41 10.75
CA VAL A 190 3.89 9.04 11.88
C VAL A 190 5.30 9.51 11.61
N LYS A 191 5.87 10.30 12.52
CA LYS A 191 7.28 10.71 12.47
C LYS A 191 8.17 9.49 12.70
N GLN A 192 9.06 9.22 11.76
CA GLN A 192 10.03 8.15 11.79
C GLN A 192 11.41 8.70 12.15
N GLN A 193 12.10 8.04 13.06
CA GLN A 193 13.49 8.27 13.42
C GLN A 193 14.16 6.91 13.51
N ILE A 194 14.98 6.58 12.53
CA ILE A 194 15.54 5.23 12.37
C ILE A 194 17.04 5.38 12.13
N LYS A 195 17.85 4.57 12.79
CA LYS A 195 19.29 4.56 12.59
C LYS A 195 19.82 3.14 12.41
N PHE A 196 20.91 3.04 11.68
CA PHE A 196 21.72 1.83 11.63
C PHE A 196 23.21 2.19 11.70
N LYS A 197 24.03 1.21 12.06
CA LYS A 197 25.50 1.35 12.13
C LYS A 197 26.14 0.27 11.26
N ASP A 198 26.57 0.68 10.08
CA ASP A 198 27.33 -0.14 9.13
C ASP A 198 28.23 0.76 8.32
N LYS A 199 29.57 0.58 8.46
CA LYS A 199 30.57 1.43 7.81
C LYS A 199 30.50 1.35 6.29
N TYR A 200 30.33 0.14 5.74
CA TYR A 200 30.29 -0.06 4.30
C TYR A 200 29.01 0.51 3.68
N LEU A 201 27.85 0.18 4.24
CA LEU A 201 26.57 0.67 3.74
C LEU A 201 26.44 2.20 3.91
N SER A 202 26.92 2.76 5.03
CA SER A 202 26.94 4.23 5.23
C SER A 202 27.86 4.95 4.22
N SER A 203 28.99 4.35 3.86
CA SER A 203 29.84 4.88 2.79
C SER A 203 29.14 4.87 1.42
N LEU A 204 28.45 3.78 1.08
CA LEU A 204 27.66 3.69 -0.15
C LEU A 204 26.49 4.69 -0.15
N MET A 205 25.83 4.88 0.97
CA MET A 205 24.78 5.89 1.14
C MET A 205 25.27 7.31 0.97
N LYS A 206 26.51 7.60 1.40
CA LYS A 206 27.16 8.90 1.17
C LYS A 206 27.32 9.16 -0.32
N ASN A 207 27.84 8.20 -1.07
CA ASN A 207 28.03 8.32 -2.52
C ASN A 207 26.70 8.54 -3.26
N VAL A 208 25.63 7.85 -2.87
CA VAL A 208 24.29 8.04 -3.46
C VAL A 208 23.74 9.42 -3.13
N LYS A 209 23.94 9.90 -1.90
CA LYS A 209 23.48 11.22 -1.47
C LYS A 209 24.21 12.38 -2.18
N GLU A 210 25.45 12.17 -2.64
CA GLU A 210 26.26 13.15 -3.37
C GLU A 210 25.83 13.32 -4.84
N LEU A 211 24.97 12.45 -5.35
CA LEU A 211 24.37 12.63 -6.69
C LEU A 211 23.50 13.89 -6.71
N SER A 212 23.60 14.66 -7.80
CA SER A 212 22.82 15.89 -7.97
C SER A 212 21.33 15.56 -8.07
N GLY A 213 20.50 16.28 -7.26
CA GLY A 213 19.06 16.11 -7.20
C GLY A 213 18.54 16.06 -5.76
N GLN A 214 17.23 16.00 -5.61
CA GLN A 214 16.57 16.00 -4.29
C GLN A 214 16.27 14.61 -3.78
N GLU A 215 16.04 13.65 -4.69
CA GLU A 215 15.74 12.26 -4.35
C GLU A 215 16.98 11.58 -3.76
N LEU A 216 16.78 10.74 -2.73
CA LEU A 216 17.90 10.03 -2.11
C LEU A 216 18.40 8.89 -3.00
N PHE A 217 17.49 8.07 -3.52
CA PHE A 217 17.82 6.93 -4.38
C PHE A 217 17.52 7.27 -5.83
N GLN A 218 18.47 7.90 -6.48
CA GLN A 218 18.43 8.24 -7.90
C GLN A 218 19.62 7.63 -8.62
N TYR A 219 19.53 7.47 -9.91
CA TYR A 219 20.56 6.97 -10.80
C TYR A 219 20.46 7.72 -12.15
N TYR A 220 21.55 7.75 -12.88
CA TYR A 220 21.56 8.21 -14.27
C TYR A 220 21.50 6.98 -15.18
N ASP A 221 20.67 7.04 -16.21
CA ASP A 221 20.63 6.04 -17.29
C ASP A 221 21.81 6.21 -18.25
#